data_3b4febda11f67f627dda2541b1978c5e
#
_entry.id   3b4febda11f67f627dda2541b1978c5e
#
_cell.length_a   1.000
_cell.length_b   1.000
_cell.length_c   1.000
_cell.angle_alpha   90.00
_cell.angle_beta   90.00
_cell.angle_gamma   90.00
#
_symmetry.space_group_name_H-M   'P 1'
#
loop_
_entity.id
_entity.type
_entity.pdbx_description
1 polymer ?
#
loop_
_entity_poly.entity_id
_entity_poly.type
_entity_poly.pdbx_seq_one_letter_code
_entity_poly.pdbx_strand_id
1 'polypeptide(L)'
;MTEFNNRLDKLAEYCMNSGRFDQDLYIEYDVKRGLRDSNGKGILTGLTEISDVVAFKSVHGRKIPIDGQLYYQGYNVMNLVEGNKTSRFGFEEITYLLLFGELPNKDQLQEFLDILGNYRELPDNFVRDIIMNAPNANMMNVLQKSVLTLYSYEIGRAHV
;
A
#
# COMPACT_ATOMS: atom_id res chain seq x y z
N MET A 1 30.14 -24.24 -13.04
CA MET A 1 29.42 -22.98 -12.71
C MET A 1 29.36 -22.00 -13.90
N THR A 2 30.45 -21.74 -14.58
CA THR A 2 30.51 -20.80 -15.73
C THR A 2 29.63 -21.20 -16.93
N GLU A 3 29.59 -22.48 -17.28
CA GLU A 3 28.79 -22.95 -18.42
C GLU A 3 27.28 -22.88 -18.16
N PHE A 4 26.84 -23.15 -16.92
CA PHE A 4 25.44 -23.03 -16.51
C PHE A 4 25.00 -21.57 -16.52
N ASN A 5 25.81 -20.64 -16.02
CA ASN A 5 25.53 -19.21 -16.06
C ASN A 5 25.41 -18.69 -17.50
N ASN A 6 26.31 -19.09 -18.40
CA ASN A 6 26.24 -18.72 -19.82
C ASN A 6 24.95 -19.21 -20.50
N ARG A 7 24.41 -20.35 -20.07
CA ARG A 7 23.12 -20.87 -20.60
C ARG A 7 21.94 -20.04 -20.07
N LEU A 8 21.97 -19.64 -18.80
CA LEU A 8 20.96 -18.76 -18.21
C LEU A 8 20.98 -17.37 -18.86
N ASP A 9 22.15 -16.81 -19.09
CA ASP A 9 22.30 -15.51 -19.75
C ASP A 9 21.71 -15.51 -21.16
N LYS A 10 21.97 -16.56 -21.95
CA LYS A 10 21.36 -16.73 -23.28
C LYS A 10 19.84 -16.86 -23.24
N LEU A 11 19.30 -17.59 -22.25
CA LEU A 11 17.85 -17.71 -22.08
C LEU A 11 17.22 -16.37 -21.65
N ALA A 12 17.89 -15.63 -20.77
CA ALA A 12 17.45 -14.29 -20.35
C ALA A 12 17.43 -13.32 -21.54
N GLU A 13 18.49 -13.31 -22.37
CA GLU A 13 18.56 -12.51 -23.58
C GLU A 13 17.45 -12.88 -24.58
N TYR A 14 17.20 -14.16 -24.77
CA TYR A 14 16.12 -14.64 -25.64
C TYR A 14 14.74 -14.18 -25.13
N CYS A 15 14.47 -14.31 -23.82
CA CYS A 15 13.25 -13.78 -23.19
C CYS A 15 13.10 -12.27 -23.36
N MET A 16 14.16 -11.52 -23.15
CA MET A 16 14.13 -10.07 -23.30
C MET A 16 13.85 -9.61 -24.73
N ASN A 17 14.31 -10.38 -25.72
CA ASN A 17 14.07 -10.06 -27.13
C ASN A 17 12.68 -10.53 -27.61
N SER A 18 12.19 -11.67 -27.15
CA SER A 18 10.87 -12.21 -27.51
C SER A 18 9.69 -11.43 -26.90
N GLY A 19 9.91 -10.74 -25.77
CA GLY A 19 8.86 -9.99 -25.05
C GLY A 19 8.71 -8.51 -25.47
N ARG A 20 9.41 -8.08 -26.53
CA ARG A 20 9.32 -6.69 -26.98
C ARG A 20 8.13 -6.48 -27.90
N PHE A 21 7.23 -5.58 -27.46
CA PHE A 21 6.15 -5.08 -28.31
C PHE A 21 6.55 -3.75 -28.94
N ASP A 22 6.12 -3.55 -30.19
CA ASP A 22 6.22 -2.27 -30.84
C ASP A 22 5.37 -1.24 -30.07
N GLN A 23 5.98 -0.12 -29.74
CA GLN A 23 5.31 0.93 -28.97
C GLN A 23 4.16 1.57 -29.76
N ASP A 24 4.23 1.55 -31.09
CA ASP A 24 3.20 2.09 -31.96
C ASP A 24 1.90 1.30 -31.88
N LEU A 25 1.95 0.00 -31.52
CA LEU A 25 0.76 -0.83 -31.28
C LEU A 25 -0.11 -0.28 -30.14
N TYR A 26 0.48 0.34 -29.13
CA TYR A 26 -0.28 0.97 -28.05
C TYR A 26 -1.15 2.14 -28.52
N ILE A 27 -0.69 2.84 -29.57
CA ILE A 27 -1.42 3.96 -30.20
C ILE A 27 -2.48 3.39 -31.16
N GLU A 28 -2.10 2.43 -31.98
CA GLU A 28 -2.97 1.81 -32.99
C GLU A 28 -4.21 1.15 -32.35
N TYR A 29 -4.01 0.40 -31.26
CA TYR A 29 -5.09 -0.30 -30.56
C TYR A 29 -5.68 0.47 -29.36
N ASP A 30 -5.31 1.74 -29.18
CA ASP A 30 -5.74 2.60 -28.05
C ASP A 30 -5.52 1.92 -26.67
N VAL A 31 -4.43 1.17 -26.53
CA VAL A 31 -4.12 0.45 -25.30
C VAL A 31 -3.61 1.42 -24.24
N LYS A 32 -4.27 1.43 -23.09
CA LYS A 32 -3.85 2.28 -21.95
C LYS A 32 -2.66 1.65 -21.23
N ARG A 33 -1.72 2.48 -20.79
CA ARG A 33 -0.57 2.04 -19.98
C ARG A 33 -0.92 2.09 -18.50
N GLY A 34 -1.55 1.04 -18.01
CA GLY A 34 -2.03 0.99 -16.63
C GLY A 34 -3.11 2.06 -16.38
N LEU A 35 -2.89 2.94 -15.40
CA LEU A 35 -3.81 4.01 -15.02
C LEU A 35 -3.59 5.32 -15.79
N ARG A 36 -2.89 5.26 -16.95
CA ARG A 36 -2.63 6.45 -17.77
C ARG A 36 -3.00 6.21 -19.23
N ASP A 37 -3.51 7.26 -19.84
CA ASP A 37 -3.73 7.35 -21.27
C ASP A 37 -2.39 7.48 -22.03
N SER A 38 -2.39 7.27 -23.34
CA SER A 38 -1.21 7.39 -24.21
C SER A 38 -0.51 8.76 -24.11
N ASN A 39 -1.27 9.83 -23.83
CA ASN A 39 -0.78 11.19 -23.60
C ASN A 39 -0.26 11.45 -22.16
N GLY A 40 -0.20 10.39 -21.31
CA GLY A 40 0.23 10.49 -19.92
C GLY A 40 -0.84 10.99 -18.94
N LYS A 41 -2.03 11.35 -19.40
CA LYS A 41 -3.15 11.77 -18.55
C LYS A 41 -3.67 10.57 -17.74
N GLY A 42 -3.95 10.78 -16.44
CA GLY A 42 -4.61 9.79 -15.62
C GLY A 42 -6.02 9.46 -16.12
N ILE A 43 -6.41 8.21 -16.06
CA ILE A 43 -7.78 7.76 -16.35
C ILE A 43 -8.57 7.66 -15.06
N LEU A 44 -9.87 7.98 -15.14
CA LEU A 44 -10.78 7.83 -14.01
C LEU A 44 -11.18 6.35 -13.90
N THR A 45 -10.73 5.69 -12.84
CA THR A 45 -10.97 4.25 -12.61
C THR A 45 -11.99 3.97 -11.53
N GLY A 46 -12.32 4.95 -10.70
CA GLY A 46 -13.28 4.82 -9.61
C GLY A 46 -13.42 6.11 -8.82
N LEU A 47 -14.31 6.08 -7.86
CA LEU A 47 -14.52 7.15 -6.89
C LEU A 47 -14.16 6.66 -5.50
N THR A 48 -13.59 7.54 -4.69
CA THR A 48 -13.31 7.30 -3.28
C THR A 48 -13.56 8.58 -2.49
N GLU A 49 -14.07 8.43 -1.28
CA GLU A 49 -14.21 9.53 -0.31
C GLU A 49 -13.09 9.52 0.73
N ILE A 50 -12.26 8.45 0.71
CA ILE A 50 -11.22 8.24 1.73
C ILE A 50 -10.07 9.22 1.58
N SER A 51 -9.63 9.49 0.34
CA SER A 51 -8.48 10.35 0.10
C SER A 51 -8.62 11.17 -1.17
N ASP A 52 -8.01 12.35 -1.16
CA ASP A 52 -7.91 13.23 -2.33
C ASP A 52 -6.48 13.77 -2.47
N VAL A 53 -5.99 13.81 -3.70
CA VAL A 53 -4.69 14.36 -4.06
C VAL A 53 -4.90 15.55 -4.97
N VAL A 54 -4.66 16.75 -4.46
CA VAL A 54 -4.84 18.01 -5.18
C VAL A 54 -3.48 18.53 -5.64
N ALA A 55 -3.24 18.55 -6.95
CA ALA A 55 -2.01 19.06 -7.56
C ALA A 55 -2.28 20.26 -8.50
N PHE A 56 -3.55 20.63 -8.69
CA PHE A 56 -3.95 21.70 -9.58
C PHE A 56 -5.12 22.48 -8.99
N LYS A 57 -5.17 23.78 -9.23
CA LYS A 57 -6.38 24.58 -9.02
C LYS A 57 -6.94 25.06 -10.36
N SER A 58 -8.25 25.18 -10.45
CA SER A 58 -8.90 25.74 -11.63
C SER A 58 -9.06 27.25 -11.46
N VAL A 59 -8.46 28.03 -12.39
CA VAL A 59 -8.61 29.49 -12.44
C VAL A 59 -9.10 29.85 -13.84
N HIS A 60 -10.26 30.42 -13.95
CA HIS A 60 -10.90 30.75 -15.22
C HIS A 60 -10.94 29.60 -16.24
N GLY A 61 -11.22 28.37 -15.76
CA GLY A 61 -11.28 27.16 -16.58
C GLY A 61 -9.92 26.57 -16.97
N ARG A 62 -8.80 27.17 -16.54
CA ARG A 62 -7.44 26.65 -16.76
C ARG A 62 -6.92 25.99 -15.50
N LYS A 63 -6.32 24.80 -15.66
CA LYS A 63 -5.63 24.10 -14.56
C LYS A 63 -4.26 24.72 -14.34
N ILE A 64 -4.02 25.27 -13.15
CA ILE A 64 -2.75 25.84 -12.73
C ILE A 64 -2.13 24.86 -11.72
N PRO A 65 -0.89 24.39 -11.92
CA PRO A 65 -0.20 23.56 -10.96
C PRO A 65 -0.07 24.27 -9.61
N ILE A 66 -0.22 23.52 -8.52
CA ILE A 66 0.06 23.95 -7.16
C ILE A 66 0.93 22.90 -6.47
N ASP A 67 1.49 23.23 -5.31
CA ASP A 67 2.14 22.24 -4.47
C ASP A 67 1.16 21.13 -4.14
N GLY A 68 1.61 19.87 -4.30
CA GLY A 68 0.76 18.70 -4.07
C GLY A 68 0.24 18.67 -2.64
N GLN A 69 -1.06 18.47 -2.49
CA GLN A 69 -1.74 18.36 -1.21
C GLN A 69 -2.44 17.01 -1.14
N LEU A 70 -2.30 16.34 -0.01
CA LEU A 70 -2.98 15.08 0.28
C LEU A 70 -3.99 15.31 1.42
N TYR A 71 -5.19 14.83 1.22
CA TYR A 71 -6.26 14.87 2.20
C TYR A 71 -6.72 13.45 2.53
N TYR A 72 -6.98 13.18 3.81
CA TYR A 72 -7.66 11.99 4.30
C TYR A 72 -8.98 12.39 4.92
N GLN A 73 -10.10 11.88 4.42
CA GLN A 73 -11.45 12.21 4.89
C GLN A 73 -11.68 13.72 5.03
N GLY A 74 -11.12 14.52 4.09
CA GLY A 74 -11.20 15.97 4.10
C GLY A 74 -10.17 16.70 4.98
N TYR A 75 -9.38 16.00 5.78
CA TYR A 75 -8.30 16.58 6.58
C TYR A 75 -6.99 16.62 5.82
N ASN A 76 -6.33 17.78 5.80
CA ASN A 76 -4.98 17.87 5.21
C ASN A 76 -3.98 17.04 6.02
N VAL A 77 -3.22 16.16 5.34
CA VAL A 77 -2.26 15.25 5.98
C VAL A 77 -1.20 16.00 6.79
N MET A 78 -0.77 17.18 6.35
CA MET A 78 0.20 17.99 7.11
C MET A 78 -0.36 18.42 8.47
N ASN A 79 -1.65 18.78 8.53
CA ASN A 79 -2.32 19.14 9.78
C ASN A 79 -2.47 17.92 10.70
N LEU A 80 -2.78 16.76 10.14
CA LEU A 80 -2.86 15.50 10.89
C LEU A 80 -1.49 15.15 11.51
N VAL A 81 -0.42 15.25 10.73
CA VAL A 81 0.95 15.00 11.22
C VAL A 81 1.34 16.01 12.31
N GLU A 82 1.03 17.29 12.13
CA GLU A 82 1.32 18.32 13.11
C GLU A 82 0.56 18.08 14.44
N GLY A 83 -0.74 17.77 14.34
CA GLY A 83 -1.56 17.45 15.51
C GLY A 83 -1.08 16.21 16.27
N ASN A 84 -0.49 15.26 15.58
CA ASN A 84 0.00 14.00 16.15
C ASN A 84 1.45 14.02 16.62
N LYS A 85 2.20 15.12 16.49
CA LYS A 85 3.63 15.19 16.88
C LYS A 85 3.91 14.79 18.32
N THR A 86 2.98 15.05 19.22
CA THR A 86 3.10 14.72 20.65
C THR A 86 2.24 13.52 21.05
N SER A 87 1.43 13.00 20.15
CA SER A 87 0.56 11.85 20.40
C SER A 87 1.36 10.55 20.33
N ARG A 88 1.17 9.67 21.31
CA ARG A 88 1.73 8.31 21.29
C ARG A 88 1.01 7.40 20.29
N PHE A 89 -0.25 7.65 20.01
CA PHE A 89 -1.16 6.78 19.28
C PHE A 89 -1.62 7.41 17.95
N GLY A 90 -0.78 8.23 17.34
CA GLY A 90 -1.09 8.90 16.07
C GLY A 90 -1.40 7.95 14.93
N PHE A 91 -0.77 6.75 14.88
CA PHE A 91 -1.08 5.75 13.89
C PHE A 91 -2.51 5.20 14.05
N GLU A 92 -2.89 4.87 15.27
CA GLU A 92 -4.22 4.33 15.57
C GLU A 92 -5.31 5.40 15.34
N GLU A 93 -5.05 6.65 15.67
CA GLU A 93 -5.95 7.77 15.42
C GLU A 93 -6.21 7.97 13.91
N ILE A 94 -5.15 7.93 13.09
CA ILE A 94 -5.29 8.01 11.63
C ILE A 94 -5.96 6.75 11.06
N THR A 95 -5.67 5.58 11.61
CA THR A 95 -6.35 4.33 11.23
C THR A 95 -7.84 4.43 11.49
N TYR A 96 -8.23 4.95 12.65
CA TYR A 96 -9.63 5.20 13.00
C TYR A 96 -10.29 6.14 11.99
N LEU A 97 -9.64 7.28 11.70
CA LEU A 97 -10.12 8.24 10.69
C LEU A 97 -10.38 7.59 9.34
N LEU A 98 -9.44 6.78 8.86
CA LEU A 98 -9.57 6.14 7.54
C LEU A 98 -10.64 5.05 7.49
N LEU A 99 -10.89 4.36 8.60
CA LEU A 99 -11.90 3.31 8.70
C LEU A 99 -13.31 3.86 8.94
N PHE A 100 -13.44 4.89 9.78
CA PHE A 100 -14.74 5.36 10.25
C PHE A 100 -15.14 6.75 9.73
N GLY A 101 -14.24 7.43 9.02
CA GLY A 101 -14.53 8.69 8.34
C GLY A 101 -14.43 9.95 9.22
N GLU A 102 -14.15 9.81 10.51
CA GLU A 102 -14.03 10.91 11.46
C GLU A 102 -12.88 10.69 12.45
N LEU A 103 -12.33 11.77 13.00
CA LEU A 103 -11.35 11.68 14.06
C LEU A 103 -12.01 11.20 15.37
N PRO A 104 -11.39 10.24 16.08
CA PRO A 104 -11.93 9.74 17.33
C PRO A 104 -11.87 10.80 18.45
N ASN A 105 -12.87 10.83 19.30
CA ASN A 105 -12.72 11.46 20.61
C ASN A 105 -11.87 10.56 21.54
N LYS A 106 -11.56 11.02 22.75
CA LYS A 106 -10.68 10.31 23.67
C LYS A 106 -11.20 8.92 24.06
N ASP A 107 -12.51 8.80 24.26
CA ASP A 107 -13.14 7.55 24.69
C ASP A 107 -13.17 6.55 23.53
N GLN A 108 -13.51 7.00 22.32
CA GLN A 108 -13.48 6.21 21.09
C GLN A 108 -12.07 5.72 20.78
N LEU A 109 -11.06 6.59 20.92
CA LEU A 109 -9.67 6.19 20.70
C LEU A 109 -9.23 5.14 21.72
N GLN A 110 -9.58 5.31 23.00
CA GLN A 110 -9.24 4.33 24.02
C GLN A 110 -9.90 2.97 23.77
N GLU A 111 -11.19 2.94 23.46
CA GLU A 111 -11.90 1.71 23.09
C GLU A 111 -11.25 1.03 21.89
N PHE A 112 -10.88 1.78 20.86
CA PHE A 112 -10.21 1.25 19.68
C PHE A 112 -8.83 0.67 20.01
N LEU A 113 -8.06 1.34 20.88
CA LEU A 113 -6.77 0.86 21.37
C LEU A 113 -6.89 -0.45 22.16
N ASP A 114 -7.91 -0.56 22.98
CA ASP A 114 -8.17 -1.77 23.78
C ASP A 114 -8.55 -2.96 22.85
N ILE A 115 -9.39 -2.72 21.86
CA ILE A 115 -9.72 -3.72 20.84
C ILE A 115 -8.45 -4.16 20.09
N LEU A 116 -7.68 -3.23 19.54
CA LEU A 116 -6.44 -3.56 18.85
C LEU A 116 -5.43 -4.28 19.75
N GLY A 117 -5.35 -3.88 21.03
CA GLY A 117 -4.48 -4.49 22.03
C GLY A 117 -4.76 -5.97 22.20
N ASN A 118 -6.04 -6.35 22.27
CA ASN A 118 -6.47 -7.73 22.44
C ASN A 118 -6.12 -8.63 21.22
N TYR A 119 -6.00 -8.03 20.03
CA TYR A 119 -5.63 -8.77 18.80
C TYR A 119 -4.14 -8.77 18.49
N ARG A 120 -3.29 -8.13 19.33
CA ARG A 120 -1.83 -8.06 19.09
C ARG A 120 -1.07 -9.28 19.60
N GLU A 121 -1.70 -10.15 20.36
CA GLU A 121 -1.04 -11.34 20.88
C GLU A 121 -0.74 -12.32 19.73
N LEU A 122 0.53 -12.72 19.64
CA LEU A 122 0.94 -13.73 18.68
C LEU A 122 0.58 -15.12 19.18
N PRO A 123 0.26 -16.06 18.28
CA PRO A 123 0.05 -17.47 18.66
C PRO A 123 1.27 -18.03 19.38
N ASP A 124 1.03 -19.00 20.28
CA ASP A 124 2.09 -19.71 21.02
C ASP A 124 3.15 -20.24 20.06
N ASN A 125 4.41 -20.03 20.44
CA ASN A 125 5.59 -20.44 19.68
C ASN A 125 5.78 -19.77 18.29
N PHE A 126 4.90 -18.86 17.86
CA PHE A 126 4.96 -18.21 16.55
C PHE A 126 6.32 -17.55 16.28
N VAL A 127 6.85 -16.83 17.29
CA VAL A 127 8.17 -16.17 17.17
C VAL A 127 9.26 -17.21 16.90
N ARG A 128 9.28 -18.32 17.66
CA ARG A 128 10.29 -19.36 17.51
C ARG A 128 10.14 -20.08 16.16
N ASP A 129 8.94 -20.50 15.81
CA ASP A 129 8.73 -21.43 14.71
C ASP A 129 8.65 -20.73 13.34
N ILE A 130 8.20 -19.49 13.30
CA ILE A 130 8.00 -18.75 12.05
C ILE A 130 9.08 -17.69 11.83
N ILE A 131 9.43 -16.92 12.87
CA ILE A 131 10.36 -15.80 12.71
C ILE A 131 11.81 -16.29 12.86
N MET A 132 12.12 -17.06 13.91
CA MET A 132 13.48 -17.45 14.23
C MET A 132 13.99 -18.66 13.42
N ASN A 133 13.13 -19.63 13.10
CA ASN A 133 13.55 -20.85 12.40
C ASN A 133 13.85 -20.69 10.90
N ALA A 134 13.43 -19.59 10.28
CA ALA A 134 13.72 -19.32 8.88
C ALA A 134 14.21 -17.89 8.67
N PRO A 135 15.38 -17.53 9.23
CA PRO A 135 15.95 -16.21 9.06
C PRO A 135 16.26 -15.95 7.58
N ASN A 136 15.91 -14.77 7.11
CA ASN A 136 16.20 -14.31 5.77
C ASN A 136 16.77 -12.89 5.84
N ALA A 137 17.79 -12.61 5.04
CA ALA A 137 18.38 -11.28 4.95
C ALA A 137 17.39 -10.24 4.41
N ASN A 138 16.38 -10.68 3.66
CA ASN A 138 15.30 -9.81 3.17
C ASN A 138 14.18 -9.74 4.21
N MET A 139 14.17 -8.65 4.98
CA MET A 139 13.19 -8.39 6.04
C MET A 139 11.73 -8.33 5.52
N MET A 140 11.52 -7.83 4.30
CA MET A 140 10.18 -7.76 3.70
C MET A 140 9.62 -9.15 3.42
N ASN A 141 10.44 -10.08 2.96
CA ASN A 141 10.03 -11.47 2.77
C ASN A 141 9.64 -12.14 4.09
N VAL A 142 10.38 -11.85 5.17
CA VAL A 142 10.05 -12.37 6.50
C VAL A 142 8.72 -11.82 6.98
N LEU A 143 8.47 -10.52 6.82
CA LEU A 143 7.20 -9.89 7.19
C LEU A 143 6.03 -10.46 6.38
N GLN A 144 6.15 -10.56 5.07
CA GLN A 144 5.11 -11.14 4.21
C GLN A 144 4.77 -12.57 4.62
N LYS A 145 5.79 -13.42 4.81
CA LYS A 145 5.61 -14.79 5.28
C LYS A 145 4.90 -14.82 6.65
N SER A 146 5.31 -13.98 7.58
CA SER A 146 4.73 -13.91 8.91
C SER A 146 3.25 -13.51 8.88
N VAL A 147 2.90 -12.49 8.10
CA VAL A 147 1.51 -12.03 7.93
C VAL A 147 0.64 -13.13 7.30
N LEU A 148 1.10 -13.78 6.23
CA LEU A 148 0.36 -14.88 5.59
C LEU A 148 0.20 -16.08 6.52
N THR A 149 1.19 -16.36 7.36
CA THR A 149 1.10 -17.44 8.35
C THR A 149 0.12 -17.09 9.47
N LEU A 150 0.13 -15.85 9.98
CA LEU A 150 -0.86 -15.38 10.97
C LEU A 150 -2.29 -15.53 10.45
N TYR A 151 -2.55 -15.22 9.18
CA TYR A 151 -3.85 -15.41 8.57
C TYR A 151 -4.36 -16.86 8.67
N SER A 152 -3.47 -17.84 8.58
CA SER A 152 -3.83 -19.25 8.74
C SER A 152 -4.26 -19.61 10.16
N TYR A 153 -3.75 -18.92 11.19
CA TYR A 153 -4.18 -19.07 12.58
C TYR A 153 -5.55 -18.43 12.83
N GLU A 154 -5.85 -17.32 12.16
CA GLU A 154 -7.15 -16.64 12.26
C GLU A 154 -8.28 -17.48 11.67
N ILE A 155 -8.07 -18.09 10.50
CA ILE A 155 -9.08 -18.99 9.87
C ILE A 155 -9.44 -20.15 10.80
N GLY A 156 -8.47 -20.68 11.55
CA GLY A 156 -8.73 -21.75 12.52
C GLY A 156 -9.60 -21.33 13.71
N ARG A 157 -9.61 -20.05 14.07
CA ARG A 157 -10.44 -19.51 15.17
C ARG A 157 -11.87 -19.19 14.76
N ALA A 158 -12.13 -18.93 13.47
CA ALA A 158 -13.46 -18.60 12.97
C ALA A 158 -14.41 -19.80 12.84
N HIS A 159 -13.96 -21.01 13.10
CA HIS A 159 -14.71 -22.25 12.98
C HIS A 159 -14.89 -23.02 14.31
N VAL A 160 -14.65 -22.37 15.45
CA VAL A 160 -14.90 -22.96 16.78
C VAL A 160 -16.10 -22.32 17.46
#